data_cb69556711407dccadd4379e3aeeb6ea
#
_entry.id   cb69556711407dccadd4379e3aeeb6ea
#
_cell.length_a   1.000
_cell.length_b   1.000
_cell.length_c   1.000
_cell.angle_alpha   90.00
_cell.angle_beta   90.00
_cell.angle_gamma   90.00
#
_symmetry.space_group_name_H-M   'P 1'
#
loop_
_entity.id
_entity.type
_entity.pdbx_description
1 polymer ?
#
loop_
_entity_poly.entity_id
_entity_poly.type
_entity_poly.pdbx_seq_one_letter_code
_entity_poly.pdbx_strand_id
1 'polypeptide(L)'
;MALSDYDRELIQRCLARTAGAWEDFADRFIGLVTHVVTHSADARNIRLKRHDVEDHVAEVFLQIIKNDFAVLRRFQGRSSLATYITVIARRIVVREFISKKLPQSSEDSDAGDGESDYVVAFRMSLDTGKISIPDDEQSAEQQLINKEQIDSLLAKLSDQEASVMRLFHMEGKSYDEISSLTGMPSNSIGPTLTRARAKLSSQDS
;
A
#
# COMPACT_ATOMS: atom_id res chain seq x y z
N MET A 1 -16.71 -4.54 -0.42
CA MET A 1 -16.41 -5.52 0.66
C MET A 1 -16.44 -4.81 1.98
N ALA A 2 -17.21 -5.31 2.93
CA ALA A 2 -17.27 -4.76 4.27
C ALA A 2 -15.98 -5.10 5.04
N LEU A 3 -15.64 -4.28 6.02
CA LEU A 3 -14.57 -4.55 6.99
C LEU A 3 -14.85 -5.90 7.69
N SER A 4 -13.88 -6.82 7.68
CA SER A 4 -14.02 -8.08 8.41
C SER A 4 -14.06 -7.83 9.92
N ASP A 5 -14.76 -8.68 10.68
CA ASP A 5 -14.82 -8.55 12.13
C ASP A 5 -13.42 -8.68 12.75
N TYR A 6 -12.59 -9.55 12.18
CA TYR A 6 -11.19 -9.70 12.58
C TYR A 6 -10.39 -8.39 12.39
N ASP A 7 -10.51 -7.74 11.22
CA ASP A 7 -9.80 -6.48 10.96
C ASP A 7 -10.29 -5.36 11.89
N ARG A 8 -11.58 -5.36 12.22
CA ARG A 8 -12.16 -4.40 13.17
C ARG A 8 -11.58 -4.59 14.58
N GLU A 9 -11.54 -5.83 15.04
CA GLU A 9 -10.95 -6.18 16.33
C GLU A 9 -9.46 -5.83 16.38
N LEU A 10 -8.71 -6.16 15.33
CA LEU A 10 -7.29 -5.87 15.22
C LEU A 10 -7.00 -4.36 15.31
N ILE A 11 -7.77 -3.52 14.60
CA ILE A 11 -7.67 -2.07 14.73
C ILE A 11 -7.94 -1.63 16.17
N GLN A 12 -8.99 -2.13 16.80
CA GLN A 12 -9.34 -1.76 18.18
C GLN A 12 -8.21 -2.13 19.15
N ARG A 13 -7.64 -3.32 19.02
CA ARG A 13 -6.50 -3.78 19.82
C ARG A 13 -5.26 -2.89 19.62
N CYS A 14 -4.95 -2.49 18.38
CA CYS A 14 -3.86 -1.56 18.10
C CYS A 14 -4.12 -0.19 18.74
N LEU A 15 -5.33 0.36 18.62
CA LEU A 15 -5.69 1.65 19.21
C LEU A 15 -5.73 1.62 20.74
N ALA A 16 -6.04 0.48 21.33
CA ALA A 16 -5.99 0.24 22.79
C ALA A 16 -4.57 -0.09 23.28
N ARG A 17 -3.58 -0.18 22.38
CA ARG A 17 -2.19 -0.57 22.68
C ARG A 17 -2.10 -1.91 23.41
N THR A 18 -2.96 -2.87 23.05
CA THR A 18 -2.93 -4.21 23.61
C THR A 18 -1.63 -4.91 23.23
N ALA A 19 -1.00 -5.59 24.19
CA ALA A 19 0.23 -6.35 23.93
C ALA A 19 0.03 -7.35 22.77
N GLY A 20 0.99 -7.42 21.85
CA GLY A 20 0.94 -8.30 20.67
C GLY A 20 0.05 -7.80 19.52
N ALA A 21 -0.75 -6.75 19.72
CA ALA A 21 -1.66 -6.29 18.67
C ALA A 21 -0.94 -5.67 17.47
N TRP A 22 0.17 -5.00 17.73
CA TRP A 22 0.98 -4.41 16.68
C TRP A 22 1.74 -5.48 15.89
N GLU A 23 2.27 -6.47 16.55
CA GLU A 23 2.91 -7.62 15.94
C GLU A 23 1.94 -8.37 15.03
N ASP A 24 0.73 -8.66 15.50
CA ASP A 24 -0.35 -9.27 14.70
C ASP A 24 -0.69 -8.42 13.47
N PHE A 25 -0.71 -7.09 13.63
CA PHE A 25 -0.96 -6.16 12.53
C PHE A 25 0.19 -6.17 11.50
N ALA A 26 1.42 -6.12 11.98
CA ALA A 26 2.59 -6.15 11.12
C ALA A 26 2.67 -7.47 10.35
N ASP A 27 2.55 -8.61 11.01
CA ASP A 27 2.56 -9.94 10.39
C ASP A 27 1.49 -10.07 9.30
N ARG A 28 0.31 -9.54 9.56
CA ARG A 28 -0.80 -9.59 8.60
C ARG A 28 -0.55 -8.76 7.34
N PHE A 29 0.08 -7.61 7.46
CA PHE A 29 0.18 -6.65 6.37
C PHE A 29 1.58 -6.51 5.76
N ILE A 30 2.61 -7.16 6.32
CA ILE A 30 3.98 -7.01 5.83
C ILE A 30 4.13 -7.47 4.37
N GLY A 31 3.55 -8.60 4.01
CA GLY A 31 3.57 -9.08 2.62
C GLY A 31 2.87 -8.11 1.65
N LEU A 32 1.72 -7.55 2.06
CA LEU A 32 1.00 -6.55 1.28
C LEU A 32 1.84 -5.27 1.10
N VAL A 33 2.44 -4.77 2.17
CA VAL A 33 3.27 -3.56 2.12
C VAL A 33 4.51 -3.78 1.28
N THR A 34 5.19 -4.92 1.42
CA THR A 34 6.35 -5.31 0.60
C THR A 34 5.97 -5.31 -0.88
N HIS A 35 4.86 -5.95 -1.24
CA HIS A 35 4.36 -5.96 -2.62
C HIS A 35 4.07 -4.54 -3.14
N VAL A 36 3.50 -3.66 -2.33
CA VAL A 36 3.25 -2.26 -2.72
C VAL A 36 4.55 -1.50 -2.95
N VAL A 37 5.58 -1.73 -2.12
CA VAL A 37 6.91 -1.10 -2.25
C VAL A 37 7.57 -1.54 -3.56
N THR A 38 7.72 -2.84 -3.78
CA THR A 38 8.37 -3.41 -4.97
C THR A 38 7.64 -2.99 -6.24
N HIS A 39 6.33 -3.16 -6.28
CA HIS A 39 5.52 -2.79 -7.44
C HIS A 39 5.57 -1.27 -7.75
N SER A 40 5.60 -0.42 -6.70
CA SER A 40 5.71 1.03 -6.89
C SER A 40 7.09 1.45 -7.42
N ALA A 41 8.13 0.71 -7.08
CA ALA A 41 9.49 0.91 -7.59
C ALA A 41 9.59 0.48 -9.07
N ASP A 42 9.09 -0.70 -9.39
CA ASP A 42 9.10 -1.26 -10.75
C ASP A 42 8.35 -0.36 -11.72
N ALA A 43 7.17 0.12 -11.34
CA ALA A 43 6.39 1.06 -12.14
C ALA A 43 7.11 2.39 -12.44
N ARG A 44 8.20 2.67 -11.75
CA ARG A 44 9.04 3.88 -11.90
C ARG A 44 10.45 3.57 -12.40
N ASN A 45 10.73 2.31 -12.77
CA ASN A 45 12.04 1.81 -13.16
C ASN A 45 13.13 2.09 -12.08
N ILE A 46 12.75 2.01 -10.80
CA ILE A 46 13.65 2.14 -9.66
C ILE A 46 14.07 0.74 -9.24
N ARG A 47 15.36 0.44 -9.30
CA ARG A 47 15.89 -0.83 -8.79
C ARG A 47 16.18 -0.70 -7.31
N LEU A 48 15.45 -1.45 -6.49
CA LEU A 48 15.66 -1.56 -5.06
C LEU A 48 16.49 -2.81 -4.76
N LYS A 49 17.43 -2.69 -3.84
CA LYS A 49 18.07 -3.84 -3.20
C LYS A 49 17.18 -4.29 -2.04
N ARG A 50 17.43 -5.49 -1.50
CA ARG A 50 16.66 -6.04 -0.39
C ARG A 50 16.56 -5.07 0.79
N HIS A 51 17.68 -4.50 1.24
CA HIS A 51 17.68 -3.54 2.36
C HIS A 51 16.89 -2.26 2.05
N ASP A 52 16.88 -1.79 0.78
CA ASP A 52 16.08 -0.63 0.40
C ASP A 52 14.58 -0.94 0.55
N VAL A 53 14.16 -2.17 0.20
CA VAL A 53 12.78 -2.63 0.39
C VAL A 53 12.44 -2.67 1.87
N GLU A 54 13.33 -3.25 2.71
CA GLU A 54 13.17 -3.33 4.16
C GLU A 54 13.02 -1.94 4.79
N ASP A 55 13.84 -0.98 4.38
CA ASP A 55 13.76 0.41 4.85
C ASP A 55 12.43 1.07 4.48
N HIS A 56 11.98 0.91 3.23
CA HIS A 56 10.71 1.47 2.80
C HIS A 56 9.50 0.81 3.48
N VAL A 57 9.54 -0.50 3.71
CA VAL A 57 8.52 -1.22 4.47
C VAL A 57 8.47 -0.72 5.91
N ALA A 58 9.64 -0.58 6.55
CA ALA A 58 9.74 -0.04 7.90
C ALA A 58 9.14 1.38 7.97
N GLU A 59 9.48 2.26 7.02
CA GLU A 59 8.94 3.63 6.98
C GLU A 59 7.42 3.65 6.84
N VAL A 60 6.83 2.78 6.02
CA VAL A 60 5.37 2.67 5.91
C VAL A 60 4.75 2.33 7.26
N PHE A 61 5.27 1.34 7.97
CA PHE A 61 4.76 0.96 9.29
C PHE A 61 4.98 2.06 10.33
N LEU A 62 6.11 2.76 10.28
CA LEU A 62 6.39 3.93 11.11
C LEU A 62 5.31 5.02 10.94
N GLN A 63 4.99 5.34 9.70
CA GLN A 63 3.96 6.34 9.40
C GLN A 63 2.57 5.91 9.88
N ILE A 64 2.28 4.60 9.95
CA ILE A 64 1.01 4.08 10.50
C ILE A 64 0.96 4.27 12.02
N ILE A 65 2.08 4.03 12.73
CA ILE A 65 2.19 4.18 14.20
C ILE A 65 2.21 5.65 14.60
N LYS A 66 2.80 6.49 13.78
CA LYS A 66 3.03 7.92 14.07
C LYS A 66 1.74 8.62 14.50
N ASN A 67 1.91 9.58 15.43
CA ASN A 67 0.79 10.35 15.98
C ASN A 67 -0.32 9.46 16.58
N ASP A 68 0.08 8.47 17.37
CA ASP A 68 -0.82 7.58 18.09
C ASP A 68 -1.81 6.87 17.16
N PHE A 69 -1.28 6.20 16.14
CA PHE A 69 -2.07 5.48 15.14
C PHE A 69 -3.09 6.36 14.40
N ALA A 70 -2.76 7.64 14.16
CA ALA A 70 -3.66 8.57 13.49
C ALA A 70 -4.21 8.04 12.16
N VAL A 71 -3.43 7.22 11.46
CA VAL A 71 -3.83 6.55 10.22
C VAL A 71 -4.99 5.58 10.49
N LEU A 72 -4.87 4.72 11.49
CA LEU A 72 -5.92 3.74 11.83
C LEU A 72 -7.16 4.42 12.43
N ARG A 73 -6.99 5.48 13.23
CA ARG A 73 -8.12 6.28 13.75
C ARG A 73 -8.97 6.92 12.68
N ARG A 74 -8.38 7.28 11.53
CA ARG A 74 -9.09 7.87 10.39
C ARG A 74 -9.79 6.86 9.50
N PHE A 75 -9.58 5.59 9.73
CA PHE A 75 -10.22 4.54 8.96
C PHE A 75 -11.72 4.47 9.25
N GLN A 76 -12.54 4.68 8.22
CA GLN A 76 -14.01 4.75 8.35
C GLN A 76 -14.73 3.46 7.96
N GLY A 77 -14.00 2.38 7.66
CA GLY A 77 -14.60 1.10 7.26
C GLY A 77 -15.33 1.10 5.91
N ARG A 78 -15.11 2.14 5.06
CA ARG A 78 -15.75 2.25 3.73
C ARG A 78 -15.11 1.32 2.69
N SER A 79 -14.00 0.71 3.01
CA SER A 79 -13.27 -0.29 2.20
C SER A 79 -12.75 -1.39 3.11
N SER A 80 -12.14 -2.45 2.54
CA SER A 80 -11.36 -3.38 3.35
C SER A 80 -10.14 -2.67 3.96
N LEU A 81 -9.67 -3.17 5.11
CA LEU A 81 -8.46 -2.65 5.74
C LEU A 81 -7.25 -2.80 4.81
N ALA A 82 -7.14 -3.92 4.09
CA ALA A 82 -6.09 -4.16 3.11
C ALA A 82 -6.08 -3.08 2.01
N THR A 83 -7.24 -2.73 1.43
CA THR A 83 -7.34 -1.65 0.44
C THR A 83 -6.90 -0.31 1.02
N TYR A 84 -7.30 -0.01 2.25
CA TYR A 84 -6.92 1.22 2.92
C TYR A 84 -5.40 1.32 3.14
N ILE A 85 -4.78 0.25 3.66
CA ILE A 85 -3.33 0.18 3.87
C ILE A 85 -2.58 0.27 2.54
N THR A 86 -3.05 -0.40 1.48
CA THR A 86 -2.44 -0.29 0.13
C THR A 86 -2.37 1.15 -0.35
N VAL A 87 -3.46 1.92 -0.20
CA VAL A 87 -3.50 3.33 -0.64
C VAL A 87 -2.52 4.18 0.17
N ILE A 88 -2.44 3.96 1.48
CA ILE A 88 -1.53 4.70 2.35
C ILE A 88 -0.07 4.35 2.07
N ALA A 89 0.26 3.06 2.02
CA ALA A 89 1.60 2.59 1.71
C ALA A 89 2.09 3.17 0.38
N ARG A 90 1.27 3.11 -0.66
CA ARG A 90 1.60 3.69 -1.95
C ARG A 90 1.89 5.19 -1.88
N ARG A 91 1.07 5.97 -1.16
CA ARG A 91 1.30 7.41 -1.00
C ARG A 91 2.62 7.72 -0.33
N ILE A 92 2.97 6.97 0.71
CA ILE A 92 4.22 7.13 1.44
C ILE A 92 5.40 6.83 0.52
N VAL A 93 5.43 5.66 -0.08
CA VAL A 93 6.51 5.16 -0.93
C VAL A 93 6.74 6.06 -2.15
N VAL A 94 5.66 6.46 -2.83
CA VAL A 94 5.75 7.34 -4.02
C VAL A 94 6.31 8.71 -3.63
N ARG A 95 5.87 9.27 -2.50
CA ARG A 95 6.40 10.54 -2.01
C ARG A 95 7.90 10.44 -1.72
N GLU A 96 8.36 9.37 -1.12
CA GLU A 96 9.78 9.14 -0.87
C GLU A 96 10.60 8.98 -2.15
N PHE A 97 10.09 8.24 -3.14
CA PHE A 97 10.77 8.11 -4.43
C PHE A 97 10.89 9.44 -5.16
N ILE A 98 9.90 10.31 -5.04
CA ILE A 98 9.95 11.66 -5.62
C ILE A 98 10.93 12.54 -4.85
N SER A 99 10.90 12.53 -3.52
CA SER A 99 11.78 13.37 -2.68
C SER A 99 13.26 13.00 -2.85
N LYS A 100 13.59 11.71 -3.02
CA LYS A 100 14.96 11.25 -3.29
C LYS A 100 15.46 11.63 -4.68
N LYS A 101 14.58 11.94 -5.64
CA LYS A 101 14.94 12.39 -7.01
C LYS A 101 15.17 13.90 -7.12
N LEU A 102 14.65 14.70 -6.19
CA LEU A 102 14.90 16.14 -6.13
C LEU A 102 16.20 16.37 -5.34
N PRO A 103 17.16 17.19 -5.85
CA PRO A 103 18.28 17.59 -5.03
C PRO A 103 17.71 18.28 -3.79
N GLN A 104 18.10 17.81 -2.62
CA GLN A 104 17.65 18.37 -1.34
C GLN A 104 18.11 19.83 -1.25
N SER A 105 17.22 20.77 -1.53
CA SER A 105 17.29 22.04 -0.88
C SER A 105 16.87 21.78 0.56
N SER A 106 17.86 21.83 1.43
CA SER A 106 17.71 21.82 2.88
C SER A 106 16.59 22.75 3.28
N GLU A 107 15.61 22.26 4.05
CA GLU A 107 15.22 22.93 5.28
C GLU A 107 14.04 22.19 5.94
N ASP A 108 14.25 21.92 7.22
CA ASP A 108 13.31 21.80 8.32
C ASP A 108 12.21 20.73 8.26
N SER A 109 12.54 19.62 8.86
CA SER A 109 11.60 18.92 9.73
C SER A 109 12.32 18.56 11.02
N ASP A 110 12.50 19.57 11.85
CA ASP A 110 12.66 19.41 13.28
C ASP A 110 11.35 18.79 13.81
N ALA A 111 11.39 17.52 14.12
CA ALA A 111 10.52 16.88 15.06
C ALA A 111 11.40 15.89 15.81
N GLY A 112 12.13 16.42 16.76
CA GLY A 112 12.68 15.65 17.84
C GLY A 112 11.53 15.04 18.61
N ASP A 113 11.24 13.78 18.28
CA ASP A 113 10.51 12.87 19.12
C ASP A 113 11.35 11.61 19.22
N GLY A 114 11.71 11.26 20.44
CA GLY A 114 12.42 10.04 20.74
C GLY A 114 11.72 8.89 20.00
N GLU A 115 12.49 8.06 19.36
CA GLU A 115 12.00 6.91 18.60
C GLU A 115 11.05 6.12 19.50
N SER A 116 9.78 6.04 19.10
CA SER A 116 8.74 5.37 19.89
C SER A 116 9.17 3.91 20.15
N ASP A 117 8.91 3.39 21.36
CA ASP A 117 9.23 2.00 21.73
C ASP A 117 8.75 0.98 20.71
N TYR A 118 7.63 1.28 20.02
CA TYR A 118 7.10 0.44 18.93
C TYR A 118 7.97 0.42 17.68
N VAL A 119 8.65 1.53 17.37
CA VAL A 119 9.57 1.66 16.25
C VAL A 119 10.81 0.80 16.49
N VAL A 120 11.36 0.94 17.69
CA VAL A 120 12.51 0.14 18.11
C VAL A 120 12.14 -1.34 18.12
N ALA A 121 10.97 -1.69 18.67
CA ALA A 121 10.48 -3.07 18.71
C ALA A 121 10.27 -3.64 17.30
N PHE A 122 9.71 -2.84 16.36
CA PHE A 122 9.50 -3.28 14.99
C PHE A 122 10.83 -3.51 14.25
N ARG A 123 11.79 -2.57 14.35
CA ARG A 123 13.14 -2.75 13.79
C ARG A 123 13.83 -3.99 14.38
N MET A 124 13.79 -4.15 15.68
CA MET A 124 14.33 -5.36 16.34
C MET A 124 13.64 -6.64 15.88
N SER A 125 12.34 -6.60 15.59
CA SER A 125 11.60 -7.76 15.08
C SER A 125 12.01 -8.13 13.64
N LEU A 126 12.33 -7.16 12.81
CA LEU A 126 12.94 -7.40 11.49
C LEU A 126 14.36 -7.96 11.61
N ASP A 127 15.21 -7.34 12.43
CA ASP A 127 16.61 -7.73 12.63
C ASP A 127 16.74 -9.13 13.28
N THR A 128 15.81 -9.50 14.16
CA THR A 128 15.80 -10.81 14.84
C THR A 128 15.08 -11.90 14.05
N GLY A 129 14.54 -11.58 12.86
CA GLY A 129 13.80 -12.52 12.01
C GLY A 129 12.45 -12.96 12.57
N LYS A 130 11.93 -12.29 13.60
CA LYS A 130 10.58 -12.56 14.13
C LYS A 130 9.50 -12.16 13.13
N ILE A 131 9.77 -11.10 12.36
CA ILE A 131 8.93 -10.67 11.23
C ILE A 131 9.79 -10.79 9.99
N SER A 132 9.47 -11.73 9.11
CA SER A 132 10.18 -11.91 7.84
C SER A 132 9.46 -11.13 6.74
N ILE A 133 10.22 -10.30 6.02
CA ILE A 133 9.75 -9.76 4.75
C ILE A 133 9.79 -10.91 3.75
N PRO A 134 8.65 -11.29 3.14
CA PRO A 134 8.63 -12.35 2.15
C PRO A 134 9.59 -11.99 1.00
N ASP A 135 10.43 -12.94 0.60
CA ASP A 135 11.15 -12.80 -0.66
C ASP A 135 10.12 -12.83 -1.77
N ASP A 136 10.05 -11.76 -2.55
CA ASP A 136 9.12 -11.62 -3.68
C ASP A 136 9.63 -12.39 -4.91
N GLU A 137 10.22 -13.58 -4.66
CA GLU A 137 10.43 -14.59 -5.68
C GLU A 137 9.12 -15.34 -5.93
N GLN A 138 8.09 -14.60 -6.38
CA GLN A 138 7.01 -15.27 -7.06
C GLN A 138 7.62 -16.01 -8.26
N SER A 139 7.46 -17.33 -8.32
CA SER A 139 7.94 -18.08 -9.46
C SER A 139 7.37 -17.46 -10.73
N ALA A 140 8.11 -17.47 -11.84
CA ALA A 140 7.65 -16.93 -13.12
C ALA A 140 6.27 -17.51 -13.52
N GLU A 141 5.98 -18.72 -13.09
CA GLU A 141 4.70 -19.40 -13.25
C GLU A 141 3.57 -18.71 -12.46
N GLN A 142 3.83 -18.34 -11.21
CA GLN A 142 2.84 -17.62 -10.36
C GLN A 142 2.56 -16.22 -10.90
N GLN A 143 3.58 -15.54 -11.42
CA GLN A 143 3.41 -14.22 -12.06
C GLN A 143 2.58 -14.33 -13.34
N LEU A 144 2.76 -15.41 -14.12
CA LEU A 144 1.98 -15.66 -15.33
C LEU A 144 0.51 -15.94 -14.98
N ILE A 145 0.24 -16.82 -14.01
CA ILE A 145 -1.11 -17.15 -13.52
C ILE A 145 -1.80 -15.87 -13.00
N ASN A 146 -1.12 -15.08 -12.20
CA ASN A 146 -1.66 -13.83 -11.68
C ASN A 146 -1.98 -12.83 -12.80
N LYS A 147 -1.12 -12.75 -13.82
CA LYS A 147 -1.32 -11.88 -14.98
C LYS A 147 -2.55 -12.30 -15.80
N GLU A 148 -2.68 -13.58 -16.09
CA GLU A 148 -3.85 -14.12 -16.82
C GLU A 148 -5.16 -13.91 -16.06
N GLN A 149 -5.16 -14.08 -14.74
CA GLN A 149 -6.32 -13.82 -13.89
C GLN A 149 -6.70 -12.32 -13.90
N ILE A 150 -5.71 -11.43 -13.82
CA ILE A 150 -5.93 -9.99 -13.88
C ILE A 150 -6.47 -9.58 -15.25
N ASP A 151 -5.88 -10.07 -16.33
CA ASP A 151 -6.34 -9.76 -17.69
C ASP A 151 -7.76 -10.28 -17.94
N SER A 152 -8.11 -11.45 -17.40
CA SER A 152 -9.47 -11.98 -17.42
C SER A 152 -10.48 -11.13 -16.64
N LEU A 153 -10.08 -10.60 -15.48
CA LEU A 153 -10.91 -9.67 -14.71
C LEU A 153 -11.08 -8.33 -15.43
N LEU A 154 -10.00 -7.79 -16.00
CA LEU A 154 -10.04 -6.52 -16.74
C LEU A 154 -10.86 -6.63 -18.03
N ALA A 155 -10.89 -7.80 -18.68
CA ALA A 155 -11.72 -8.05 -19.87
C ALA A 155 -13.23 -7.92 -19.61
N LYS A 156 -13.67 -7.96 -18.35
CA LYS A 156 -15.07 -7.74 -17.95
C LYS A 156 -15.45 -6.24 -17.85
N LEU A 157 -14.50 -5.36 -17.97
CA LEU A 157 -14.67 -3.91 -17.89
C LEU A 157 -14.68 -3.30 -19.30
N SER A 158 -15.19 -2.08 -19.43
CA SER A 158 -14.96 -1.32 -20.67
C SER A 158 -13.48 -0.96 -20.81
N ASP A 159 -13.01 -0.74 -22.05
CA ASP A 159 -11.62 -0.40 -22.31
C ASP A 159 -11.14 0.79 -21.49
N GLN A 160 -12.00 1.78 -21.27
CA GLN A 160 -11.71 2.96 -20.48
C GLN A 160 -11.60 2.64 -18.99
N GLU A 161 -12.49 1.82 -18.44
CA GLU A 161 -12.46 1.36 -17.06
C GLU A 161 -11.24 0.45 -16.81
N ALA A 162 -10.95 -0.46 -17.73
CA ALA A 162 -9.79 -1.35 -17.66
C ALA A 162 -8.47 -0.55 -17.67
N SER A 163 -8.36 0.43 -18.58
CA SER A 163 -7.18 1.31 -18.66
C SER A 163 -6.96 2.09 -17.38
N VAL A 164 -8.00 2.71 -16.82
CA VAL A 164 -7.92 3.47 -15.58
C VAL A 164 -7.58 2.56 -14.39
N MET A 165 -8.17 1.34 -14.33
CA MET A 165 -7.86 0.34 -13.32
C MET A 165 -6.40 -0.11 -13.38
N ARG A 166 -5.88 -0.39 -14.59
CA ARG A 166 -4.50 -0.79 -14.83
C ARG A 166 -3.53 0.31 -14.40
N LEU A 167 -3.71 1.53 -14.91
CA LEU A 167 -2.86 2.67 -14.61
C LEU A 167 -2.83 2.99 -13.11
N PHE A 168 -3.99 2.92 -12.46
CA PHE A 168 -4.08 3.24 -11.03
C PHE A 168 -3.53 2.13 -10.13
N HIS A 169 -3.98 0.86 -10.34
CA HIS A 169 -3.66 -0.25 -9.44
C HIS A 169 -2.36 -0.96 -9.78
N MET A 170 -2.02 -1.10 -11.06
CA MET A 170 -0.84 -1.84 -11.49
C MET A 170 0.36 -0.90 -11.72
N GLU A 171 0.16 0.26 -12.34
CA GLU A 171 1.25 1.17 -12.67
C GLU A 171 1.45 2.29 -11.63
N GLY A 172 0.58 2.39 -10.66
CA GLY A 172 0.74 3.35 -9.57
C GLY A 172 0.61 4.81 -9.96
N LYS A 173 -0.05 5.10 -11.09
CA LYS A 173 -0.21 6.47 -11.58
C LYS A 173 -1.15 7.28 -10.69
N SER A 174 -0.81 8.57 -10.53
CA SER A 174 -1.70 9.57 -9.91
C SER A 174 -2.88 9.90 -10.84
N TYR A 175 -3.91 10.52 -10.31
CA TYR A 175 -5.07 10.96 -11.12
C TYR A 175 -4.67 11.93 -12.23
N ASP A 176 -3.71 12.81 -11.98
CA ASP A 176 -3.22 13.77 -12.98
C ASP A 176 -2.42 13.08 -14.09
N GLU A 177 -1.59 12.07 -13.74
CA GLU A 177 -0.90 11.25 -14.73
C GLU A 177 -1.89 10.42 -15.56
N ILE A 178 -2.91 9.82 -14.92
CA ILE A 178 -3.97 9.07 -15.62
C ILE A 178 -4.76 9.99 -16.53
N SER A 179 -5.11 11.19 -16.07
CA SER A 179 -5.77 12.22 -16.87
C SER A 179 -4.97 12.55 -18.12
N SER A 180 -3.66 12.75 -17.98
CA SER A 180 -2.75 13.05 -19.09
C SER A 180 -2.62 11.91 -20.08
N LEU A 181 -2.62 10.66 -19.60
CA LEU A 181 -2.45 9.46 -20.45
C LEU A 181 -3.75 9.04 -21.15
N THR A 182 -4.89 9.22 -20.49
CA THR A 182 -6.19 8.76 -21.01
C THR A 182 -7.04 9.85 -21.64
N GLY A 183 -6.66 11.11 -21.46
CA GLY A 183 -7.45 12.27 -21.88
C GLY A 183 -8.71 12.50 -21.03
N MET A 184 -8.91 11.72 -19.96
CA MET A 184 -10.06 11.87 -19.05
C MET A 184 -9.83 13.01 -18.07
N PRO A 185 -10.86 13.80 -17.71
CA PRO A 185 -10.75 14.75 -16.62
C PRO A 185 -10.36 14.08 -15.29
N SER A 186 -9.43 14.66 -14.54
CA SER A 186 -8.94 14.13 -13.25
C SER A 186 -10.08 13.82 -12.27
N ASN A 187 -11.14 14.64 -12.25
CA ASN A 187 -12.31 14.45 -11.38
C ASN A 187 -13.20 13.25 -11.81
N SER A 188 -13.06 12.75 -13.03
CA SER A 188 -13.80 11.58 -13.54
C SER A 188 -13.12 10.24 -13.21
N ILE A 189 -11.85 10.25 -12.86
CA ILE A 189 -11.07 9.03 -12.61
C ILE A 189 -11.56 8.30 -11.36
N GLY A 190 -11.79 9.02 -10.25
CA GLY A 190 -12.33 8.43 -9.02
C GLY A 190 -13.68 7.74 -9.21
N PRO A 191 -14.68 8.41 -9.79
CA PRO A 191 -15.96 7.79 -10.15
C PRO A 191 -15.82 6.58 -11.08
N THR A 192 -14.92 6.63 -12.06
CA THR A 192 -14.67 5.51 -12.98
C THR A 192 -14.07 4.30 -12.24
N LEU A 193 -13.10 4.50 -11.36
CA LEU A 193 -12.56 3.44 -10.49
C LEU A 193 -13.64 2.83 -9.61
N THR A 194 -14.55 3.64 -9.06
CA THR A 194 -15.64 3.16 -8.22
C THR A 194 -16.60 2.28 -9.01
N ARG A 195 -16.99 2.69 -10.23
CA ARG A 195 -17.85 1.89 -11.12
C ARG A 195 -17.20 0.59 -11.55
N ALA A 196 -15.93 0.63 -11.93
CA ALA A 196 -15.16 -0.55 -12.31
C ALA A 196 -15.11 -1.59 -11.18
N ARG A 197 -14.84 -1.15 -9.94
CA ARG A 197 -14.86 -2.02 -8.75
C ARG A 197 -16.24 -2.63 -8.50
N ALA A 198 -17.30 -1.84 -8.62
CA ALA A 198 -18.66 -2.33 -8.44
C ALA A 198 -19.02 -3.42 -9.47
N LYS A 199 -18.61 -3.25 -10.73
CA LYS A 199 -18.80 -4.27 -11.77
C LYS A 199 -18.06 -5.57 -11.47
N LEU A 200 -16.82 -5.49 -11.00
CA LEU A 200 -16.03 -6.67 -10.64
C LEU A 200 -16.61 -7.38 -9.42
N SER A 201 -17.09 -6.64 -8.41
CA SER A 201 -17.66 -7.25 -7.20
C SER A 201 -19.05 -7.86 -7.39
N SER A 202 -19.84 -7.37 -8.36
CA SER A 202 -21.20 -7.88 -8.62
C SER A 202 -21.24 -9.19 -9.41
N GLN A 203 -20.12 -9.68 -9.91
CA GLN A 203 -20.03 -10.89 -10.73
C GLN A 203 -19.45 -12.10 -9.97
N ASP A 204 -19.08 -11.95 -8.71
CA ASP A 204 -18.62 -13.02 -7.83
C ASP A 204 -19.76 -13.59 -6.93
N SER A 205 -21.02 -13.32 -7.29
CA SER A 205 -22.21 -13.83 -6.57
C SER A 205 -22.95 -14.88 -7.40
#